data_188895978cfdea77208635f968857342
#
_entry.id   188895978cfdea77208635f968857342
#
_cell.length_a   1.000
_cell.length_b   1.000
_cell.length_c   1.000
_cell.angle_alpha   90.00
_cell.angle_beta   90.00
_cell.angle_gamma   90.00
#
_symmetry.space_group_name_H-M   'P 1'
#
loop_
_entity.id
_entity.type
_entity.pdbx_description
1 polymer ?
#
loop_
_entity_poly.entity_id
_entity_poly.type
_entity_poly.pdbx_seq_one_letter_code
_entity_poly.pdbx_strand_id
1 'polypeptide(L)'
;MKRALILVIIAVMLLPLCLSLSSCESEEVTTLYVYNWGEYISDGSEDSLDTNKEFEEYYYKKTGKRVVVNYSTFSSNESMYAKIESGSASYDVIIPSDYMIQRMVKEDMLLPLDLSKIPNYQYIDEKFKGENVYYEDDSDNTYSIPYFYGMIGIIYNTSIVSEEDAALESWHLMWDPDYTRDILQFNNSRDAFGTAMYREGYDVNEASEEEWRHARDILIEQKDLVQGYVMDEIFNKMSSGSAAIAAYYAGDFFSMYEDNDDLAFYYPKEGTNSYIDAMCIPKGSKNPELAHEYINFMCEEEIAVANAEYTYYASPLTTVLENEEYVKVMTEVHPDALEILYGEKANSVPSQAYLNLSPERLVLLNDLWEDLKVENTIGNGIYICCGIILAAIILLTIVQTVKKRKRSKYYTEQPK
;
A
#
# COMPACT_ATOMS: atom_id res chain seq x y z
N MET A 1 -21.56 -72.99 -28.87
CA MET A 1 -20.98 -72.05 -29.84
C MET A 1 -21.67 -70.71 -29.89
N LYS A 2 -22.98 -70.55 -30.06
CA LYS A 2 -23.66 -69.23 -30.15
C LYS A 2 -23.48 -68.29 -28.90
N ARG A 3 -23.46 -68.84 -27.66
CA ARG A 3 -23.24 -68.04 -26.45
C ARG A 3 -21.80 -67.51 -26.30
N ALA A 4 -20.79 -68.28 -26.76
CA ALA A 4 -19.39 -67.87 -26.76
C ALA A 4 -19.15 -66.76 -27.78
N LEU A 5 -19.81 -66.82 -28.95
CA LEU A 5 -19.69 -65.78 -29.98
C LEU A 5 -20.28 -64.44 -29.56
N ILE A 6 -21.44 -64.49 -28.83
CA ILE A 6 -22.09 -63.28 -28.27
C ILE A 6 -21.19 -62.61 -27.21
N LEU A 7 -20.54 -63.37 -26.36
CA LEU A 7 -19.60 -62.84 -25.34
C LEU A 7 -18.37 -62.18 -25.97
N VAL A 8 -17.86 -62.77 -27.05
CA VAL A 8 -16.72 -62.18 -27.78
C VAL A 8 -17.13 -60.88 -28.50
N ILE A 9 -18.32 -60.81 -29.09
CA ILE A 9 -18.83 -59.57 -29.73
C ILE A 9 -19.09 -58.48 -28.71
N ILE A 10 -19.62 -58.80 -27.51
CA ILE A 10 -19.80 -57.82 -26.41
C ILE A 10 -18.45 -57.33 -25.90
N ALA A 11 -17.46 -58.19 -25.74
CA ALA A 11 -16.10 -57.84 -25.32
C ALA A 11 -15.41 -56.94 -26.35
N VAL A 12 -15.57 -57.18 -27.66
CA VAL A 12 -15.01 -56.39 -28.74
C VAL A 12 -15.73 -55.02 -28.88
N MET A 13 -17.02 -54.94 -28.58
CA MET A 13 -17.77 -53.65 -28.55
C MET A 13 -17.48 -52.81 -27.29
N LEU A 14 -17.09 -53.44 -26.18
CA LEU A 14 -16.71 -52.72 -24.95
C LEU A 14 -15.24 -52.22 -24.97
N LEU A 15 -14.38 -52.83 -25.78
CA LEU A 15 -12.98 -52.40 -25.88
C LEU A 15 -12.77 -50.96 -26.37
N PRO A 16 -13.48 -50.44 -27.39
CA PRO A 16 -13.36 -49.03 -27.77
C PRO A 16 -14.00 -48.05 -26.78
N LEU A 17 -15.00 -48.53 -25.97
CA LEU A 17 -15.62 -47.70 -24.96
C LEU A 17 -14.72 -47.47 -23.74
N CYS A 18 -13.83 -48.41 -23.44
CA CYS A 18 -12.80 -48.26 -22.40
C CYS A 18 -11.61 -47.39 -22.85
N LEU A 19 -11.33 -47.35 -24.17
CA LEU A 19 -10.27 -46.52 -24.72
C LEU A 19 -10.67 -45.04 -24.90
N SER A 20 -11.95 -44.71 -24.94
CA SER A 20 -12.46 -43.35 -24.97
C SER A 20 -12.66 -42.72 -23.58
N LEU A 21 -12.44 -43.45 -22.49
CA LEU A 21 -12.47 -42.94 -21.12
C LEU A 21 -11.09 -42.57 -20.56
N SER A 22 -10.03 -42.67 -21.36
CA SER A 22 -8.66 -42.41 -20.93
C SER A 22 -8.08 -41.16 -21.57
N SER A 23 -8.72 -40.04 -21.49
CA SER A 23 -8.07 -38.74 -21.73
C SER A 23 -9.03 -37.61 -21.35
N CYS A 24 -9.42 -37.58 -20.10
CA CYS A 24 -9.65 -36.32 -19.45
C CYS A 24 -8.50 -36.19 -18.45
N GLU A 25 -7.30 -35.93 -18.95
CA GLU A 25 -6.29 -35.26 -18.15
C GLU A 25 -6.95 -33.94 -17.76
N SER A 26 -7.34 -33.80 -16.51
CA SER A 26 -7.66 -32.49 -15.98
C SER A 26 -6.41 -31.65 -16.23
N GLU A 27 -6.50 -30.66 -17.13
CA GLU A 27 -5.42 -29.68 -17.31
C GLU A 27 -5.07 -29.17 -15.92
N GLU A 28 -3.85 -29.45 -15.49
CA GLU A 28 -3.33 -29.01 -14.20
C GLU A 28 -3.18 -27.49 -14.28
N VAL A 29 -4.07 -26.77 -13.61
CA VAL A 29 -4.03 -25.30 -13.55
C VAL A 29 -3.17 -24.91 -12.36
N THR A 30 -2.07 -24.22 -12.61
CA THR A 30 -1.20 -23.69 -11.56
C THR A 30 -1.73 -22.33 -11.14
N THR A 31 -1.80 -22.05 -9.83
CA THR A 31 -2.17 -20.73 -9.32
C THR A 31 -0.90 -19.98 -8.90
N LEU A 32 -0.71 -18.78 -9.45
CA LEU A 32 0.31 -17.82 -9.03
C LEU A 32 -0.32 -16.84 -8.03
N TYR A 33 0.26 -16.71 -6.85
CA TYR A 33 -0.22 -15.79 -5.83
C TYR A 33 0.61 -14.52 -5.81
N VAL A 34 -0.02 -13.39 -6.16
CA VAL A 34 0.59 -12.06 -6.19
C VAL A 34 0.01 -11.19 -5.08
N TYR A 35 0.85 -10.46 -4.36
CA TYR A 35 0.46 -9.56 -3.28
C TYR A 35 1.09 -8.19 -3.49
N ASN A 36 0.27 -7.21 -3.80
CA ASN A 36 0.68 -5.87 -4.20
C ASN A 36 -0.09 -4.80 -3.41
N TRP A 37 0.18 -3.54 -3.66
CA TRP A 37 -0.59 -2.40 -3.19
C TRP A 37 -1.97 -2.35 -3.86
N GLY A 38 -2.93 -1.62 -3.26
CA GLY A 38 -4.15 -1.21 -3.94
C GLY A 38 -3.85 -0.22 -5.07
N GLU A 39 -4.72 -0.14 -6.07
CA GLU A 39 -4.65 0.80 -7.22
C GLU A 39 -3.25 0.85 -7.91
N TYR A 40 -2.56 -0.30 -8.01
CA TYR A 40 -1.14 -0.35 -8.37
C TYR A 40 -0.82 -1.31 -9.52
N ILE A 41 -1.82 -1.63 -10.35
CA ILE A 41 -1.71 -2.44 -11.57
C ILE A 41 -2.90 -2.17 -12.48
N SER A 42 -2.70 -2.17 -13.79
CA SER A 42 -3.78 -2.13 -14.76
C SER A 42 -4.60 -3.43 -14.68
N ASP A 43 -5.88 -3.32 -14.37
CA ASP A 43 -6.74 -4.43 -13.98
C ASP A 43 -7.89 -4.73 -14.95
N GLY A 44 -7.94 -4.01 -16.09
CA GLY A 44 -8.98 -4.14 -17.10
C GLY A 44 -10.23 -3.31 -16.81
N SER A 45 -10.23 -2.46 -15.79
CA SER A 45 -11.26 -1.45 -15.60
C SER A 45 -11.06 -0.27 -16.58
N GLU A 46 -12.10 0.50 -16.83
CA GLU A 46 -12.04 1.72 -17.66
C GLU A 46 -11.41 1.53 -19.06
N ASP A 47 -11.66 0.36 -19.66
CA ASP A 47 -11.08 -0.05 -20.94
C ASP A 47 -9.55 -0.23 -20.93
N SER A 48 -8.93 -0.33 -19.73
CA SER A 48 -7.50 -0.59 -19.56
C SER A 48 -7.14 -2.05 -19.85
N LEU A 49 -5.84 -2.35 -19.96
CA LEU A 49 -5.35 -3.71 -20.12
C LEU A 49 -5.47 -4.47 -18.78
N ASP A 50 -6.02 -5.70 -18.79
CA ASP A 50 -5.99 -6.58 -17.63
C ASP A 50 -4.65 -7.34 -17.60
N THR A 51 -3.65 -6.77 -16.93
CA THR A 51 -2.28 -7.28 -16.87
C THR A 51 -2.22 -8.74 -16.40
N ASN A 52 -3.04 -9.14 -15.44
CA ASN A 52 -3.04 -10.50 -14.93
C ASN A 52 -3.60 -11.50 -15.95
N LYS A 53 -4.67 -11.15 -16.67
CA LYS A 53 -5.21 -11.98 -17.75
C LYS A 53 -4.26 -12.06 -18.95
N GLU A 54 -3.60 -10.96 -19.29
CA GLU A 54 -2.58 -10.97 -20.36
C GLU A 54 -1.43 -11.91 -20.00
N PHE A 55 -0.99 -11.94 -18.73
CA PHE A 55 0.00 -12.92 -18.28
C PHE A 55 -0.49 -14.36 -18.41
N GLU A 56 -1.73 -14.65 -18.02
CA GLU A 56 -2.32 -15.98 -18.14
C GLU A 56 -2.32 -16.45 -19.60
N GLU A 57 -2.70 -15.54 -20.53
CA GLU A 57 -2.71 -15.82 -21.97
C GLU A 57 -1.30 -15.95 -22.56
N TYR A 58 -0.39 -15.05 -22.19
CA TYR A 58 1.02 -15.09 -22.57
C TYR A 58 1.64 -16.42 -22.17
N TYR A 59 1.48 -16.82 -20.91
CA TYR A 59 2.05 -18.05 -20.39
C TYR A 59 1.49 -19.29 -21.09
N TYR A 60 0.17 -19.29 -21.37
CA TYR A 60 -0.45 -20.36 -22.13
C TYR A 60 0.07 -20.43 -23.59
N LYS A 61 0.18 -19.30 -24.27
CA LYS A 61 0.72 -19.22 -25.64
C LYS A 61 2.18 -19.73 -25.69
N LYS A 62 2.98 -19.41 -24.66
CA LYS A 62 4.40 -19.77 -24.56
C LYS A 62 4.63 -21.24 -24.22
N THR A 63 3.84 -21.80 -23.31
CA THR A 63 4.14 -23.10 -22.67
C THR A 63 3.10 -24.19 -22.95
N GLY A 64 1.90 -23.84 -23.37
CA GLY A 64 0.73 -24.72 -23.44
C GLY A 64 0.14 -25.10 -22.10
N LYS A 65 0.61 -24.51 -20.99
CA LYS A 65 0.13 -24.76 -19.63
C LYS A 65 -0.77 -23.61 -19.16
N ARG A 66 -1.83 -23.93 -18.41
CA ARG A 66 -2.71 -22.94 -17.84
C ARG A 66 -2.22 -22.45 -16.48
N VAL A 67 -2.23 -21.17 -16.29
CA VAL A 67 -2.02 -20.49 -15.02
C VAL A 67 -3.21 -19.60 -14.71
N VAL A 68 -3.48 -19.38 -13.43
CA VAL A 68 -4.42 -18.38 -12.93
C VAL A 68 -3.69 -17.51 -11.93
N VAL A 69 -3.75 -16.21 -12.08
CA VAL A 69 -3.18 -15.25 -11.15
C VAL A 69 -4.20 -14.95 -10.04
N ASN A 70 -3.86 -15.30 -8.81
CA ASN A 70 -4.61 -14.92 -7.62
C ASN A 70 -3.97 -13.64 -7.06
N TYR A 71 -4.52 -12.51 -7.44
CA TYR A 71 -4.05 -11.20 -7.04
C TYR A 71 -4.77 -10.72 -5.78
N SER A 72 -4.02 -10.19 -4.83
CA SER A 72 -4.54 -9.61 -3.60
C SER A 72 -3.74 -8.39 -3.20
N THR A 73 -4.33 -7.50 -2.39
CA THR A 73 -3.73 -6.22 -2.02
C THR A 73 -3.47 -6.10 -0.53
N PHE A 74 -2.50 -5.24 -0.18
CA PHE A 74 -2.19 -4.84 1.19
C PHE A 74 -2.19 -3.32 1.32
N SER A 75 -2.45 -2.84 2.52
CA SER A 75 -2.56 -1.41 2.82
C SER A 75 -1.28 -0.80 3.41
N SER A 76 -0.31 -1.61 3.82
CA SER A 76 0.99 -1.15 4.31
C SER A 76 2.04 -2.26 4.24
N ASN A 77 3.31 -1.88 4.13
CA ASN A 77 4.45 -2.80 4.20
C ASN A 77 4.43 -3.65 5.48
N GLU A 78 4.06 -3.04 6.62
CA GLU A 78 4.01 -3.71 7.91
C GLU A 78 2.92 -4.79 7.94
N SER A 79 1.75 -4.52 7.35
CA SER A 79 0.66 -5.51 7.26
C SER A 79 1.01 -6.68 6.35
N MET A 80 1.67 -6.40 5.22
CA MET A 80 2.18 -7.40 4.29
C MET A 80 3.25 -8.27 4.98
N TYR A 81 4.25 -7.63 5.59
CA TYR A 81 5.33 -8.30 6.31
C TYR A 81 4.79 -9.23 7.40
N ALA A 82 3.92 -8.75 8.30
CA ALA A 82 3.34 -9.55 9.37
C ALA A 82 2.58 -10.79 8.85
N LYS A 83 1.91 -10.68 7.71
CA LYS A 83 1.19 -11.78 7.08
C LYS A 83 2.13 -12.85 6.52
N ILE A 84 3.27 -12.45 5.95
CA ILE A 84 4.28 -13.37 5.43
C ILE A 84 5.08 -14.00 6.58
N GLU A 85 5.52 -13.19 7.57
CA GLU A 85 6.27 -13.66 8.74
C GLU A 85 5.48 -14.71 9.54
N SER A 86 4.19 -14.50 9.73
CA SER A 86 3.33 -15.45 10.44
C SER A 86 3.14 -16.80 9.72
N GLY A 87 3.51 -16.88 8.43
CA GLY A 87 3.28 -18.07 7.60
C GLY A 87 1.78 -18.37 7.36
N SER A 88 0.88 -17.40 7.65
CA SER A 88 -0.57 -17.59 7.49
C SER A 88 -1.01 -17.62 6.03
N ALA A 89 -0.19 -17.12 5.11
CA ALA A 89 -0.39 -17.18 3.68
C ALA A 89 0.96 -17.37 2.96
N SER A 90 0.92 -17.98 1.77
CA SER A 90 2.08 -18.14 0.91
C SER A 90 1.82 -17.35 -0.38
N TYR A 91 2.74 -16.48 -0.74
CA TYR A 91 2.73 -15.72 -1.97
C TYR A 91 3.92 -16.11 -2.84
N ASP A 92 3.78 -15.93 -4.15
CA ASP A 92 4.83 -16.22 -5.12
C ASP A 92 5.55 -14.93 -5.54
N VAL A 93 4.82 -13.82 -5.64
CA VAL A 93 5.37 -12.48 -5.90
C VAL A 93 4.79 -11.50 -4.89
N ILE A 94 5.63 -10.63 -4.36
CA ILE A 94 5.25 -9.48 -3.51
C ILE A 94 5.93 -8.23 -4.03
N ILE A 95 5.32 -7.06 -3.79
CA ILE A 95 5.86 -5.77 -4.28
C ILE A 95 5.97 -4.77 -3.12
N PRO A 96 6.92 -4.96 -2.20
CA PRO A 96 7.18 -4.04 -1.09
C PRO A 96 8.04 -2.85 -1.50
N SER A 97 8.09 -1.85 -0.63
CA SER A 97 9.01 -0.72 -0.74
C SER A 97 10.42 -1.07 -0.24
N ASP A 98 11.39 -0.29 -0.65
CA ASP A 98 12.83 -0.42 -0.42
C ASP A 98 13.22 -0.76 1.03
N TYR A 99 12.79 0.00 2.02
CA TYR A 99 13.13 -0.26 3.43
C TYR A 99 12.61 -1.62 3.95
N MET A 100 11.48 -2.07 3.40
CA MET A 100 10.92 -3.36 3.77
C MET A 100 11.67 -4.49 3.08
N ILE A 101 12.14 -4.27 1.83
CA ILE A 101 13.02 -5.21 1.13
C ILE A 101 14.32 -5.40 1.93
N GLN A 102 14.96 -4.30 2.36
CA GLN A 102 16.14 -4.37 3.25
C GLN A 102 15.89 -5.25 4.48
N ARG A 103 14.76 -5.03 5.14
CA ARG A 103 14.38 -5.83 6.31
C ARG A 103 14.22 -7.30 5.96
N MET A 104 13.48 -7.62 4.91
CA MET A 104 13.18 -9.00 4.51
C MET A 104 14.44 -9.74 4.01
N VAL A 105 15.35 -9.05 3.33
CA VAL A 105 16.66 -9.61 2.95
C VAL A 105 17.47 -9.95 4.19
N LYS A 106 17.59 -9.00 5.13
CA LYS A 106 18.35 -9.18 6.38
C LYS A 106 17.80 -10.31 7.25
N GLU A 107 16.49 -10.54 7.20
CA GLU A 107 15.80 -11.60 7.95
C GLU A 107 15.68 -12.91 7.16
N ASP A 108 16.37 -13.03 5.99
CA ASP A 108 16.40 -14.22 5.13
C ASP A 108 15.00 -14.68 4.69
N MET A 109 14.11 -13.73 4.36
CA MET A 109 12.72 -13.98 3.98
C MET A 109 12.47 -14.02 2.46
N LEU A 110 13.44 -13.59 1.65
CA LEU A 110 13.35 -13.55 0.18
C LEU A 110 14.23 -14.60 -0.47
N LEU A 111 13.86 -15.04 -1.68
CA LEU A 111 14.70 -15.85 -2.55
C LEU A 111 15.57 -14.94 -3.43
N PRO A 112 16.85 -15.26 -3.61
CA PRO A 112 17.66 -14.61 -4.65
C PRO A 112 17.03 -14.84 -6.03
N LEU A 113 16.98 -13.78 -6.84
CA LEU A 113 16.48 -13.85 -8.20
C LEU A 113 17.54 -14.38 -9.16
N ASP A 114 17.12 -15.22 -10.09
CA ASP A 114 17.94 -15.64 -11.23
C ASP A 114 17.70 -14.67 -12.40
N LEU A 115 18.54 -13.65 -12.52
CA LEU A 115 18.43 -12.63 -13.57
C LEU A 115 18.50 -13.21 -14.98
N SER A 116 19.04 -14.43 -15.18
CA SER A 116 19.01 -15.09 -16.48
C SER A 116 17.60 -15.46 -16.94
N LYS A 117 16.65 -15.53 -16.00
CA LYS A 117 15.21 -15.75 -16.23
C LYS A 117 14.41 -14.46 -16.41
N ILE A 118 15.06 -13.32 -16.20
CA ILE A 118 14.45 -11.99 -16.30
C ILE A 118 15.23 -11.16 -17.34
N PRO A 119 15.23 -11.56 -18.63
CA PRO A 119 16.00 -10.86 -19.67
C PRO A 119 15.60 -9.38 -19.84
N ASN A 120 14.35 -9.02 -19.49
CA ASN A 120 13.88 -7.65 -19.56
C ASN A 120 14.47 -6.72 -18.48
N TYR A 121 15.20 -7.28 -17.49
CA TYR A 121 16.02 -6.51 -16.54
C TYR A 121 16.99 -5.55 -17.24
N GLN A 122 17.42 -5.86 -18.46
CA GLN A 122 18.29 -4.99 -19.26
C GLN A 122 17.69 -3.58 -19.50
N TYR A 123 16.36 -3.45 -19.50
CA TYR A 123 15.66 -2.19 -19.73
C TYR A 123 15.46 -1.33 -18.46
N ILE A 124 15.76 -1.86 -17.29
CA ILE A 124 15.81 -1.05 -16.06
C ILE A 124 16.89 0.03 -16.23
N ASP A 125 16.55 1.29 -15.90
CA ASP A 125 17.49 2.40 -15.92
C ASP A 125 18.68 2.13 -14.97
N GLU A 126 19.90 2.48 -15.42
CA GLU A 126 21.13 2.27 -14.65
C GLU A 126 21.11 2.93 -13.27
N LYS A 127 20.34 4.02 -13.08
CA LYS A 127 20.18 4.66 -11.77
C LYS A 127 19.49 3.77 -10.73
N PHE A 128 18.82 2.69 -11.16
CA PHE A 128 18.17 1.71 -10.29
C PHE A 128 18.90 0.37 -10.25
N LYS A 129 20.16 0.30 -10.73
CA LYS A 129 20.97 -0.91 -10.75
C LYS A 129 22.25 -0.76 -9.93
N GLY A 130 22.73 -1.89 -9.40
CA GLY A 130 24.02 -1.97 -8.73
C GLY A 130 24.15 -1.01 -7.55
N GLU A 131 25.26 -0.25 -7.51
CA GLU A 131 25.56 0.70 -6.42
C GLU A 131 24.57 1.86 -6.32
N ASN A 132 23.68 2.04 -7.31
CA ASN A 132 22.68 3.08 -7.31
C ASN A 132 21.36 2.64 -6.63
N VAL A 133 21.25 1.41 -6.16
CA VAL A 133 20.06 0.92 -5.46
C VAL A 133 20.06 1.42 -4.03
N TYR A 134 18.89 1.81 -3.53
CA TYR A 134 18.75 2.47 -2.22
C TYR A 134 18.88 1.52 -1.02
N TYR A 135 18.90 0.20 -1.21
CA TYR A 135 19.01 -0.76 -0.11
C TYR A 135 20.32 -1.54 -0.18
N GLU A 136 21.11 -1.39 0.88
CA GLU A 136 22.49 -1.90 0.97
C GLU A 136 22.61 -3.40 0.75
N ASP A 137 21.61 -4.17 1.17
CA ASP A 137 21.64 -5.64 1.14
C ASP A 137 21.23 -6.24 -0.22
N ASP A 138 20.78 -5.41 -1.17
CA ASP A 138 20.40 -5.81 -2.54
C ASP A 138 21.05 -4.94 -3.61
N SER A 139 22.31 -4.57 -3.42
CA SER A 139 23.06 -3.66 -4.29
C SER A 139 23.14 -4.09 -5.76
N ASP A 140 22.93 -5.38 -6.03
CA ASP A 140 22.98 -5.96 -7.39
C ASP A 140 21.58 -6.34 -7.92
N ASN A 141 20.49 -5.88 -7.27
CA ASN A 141 19.12 -6.33 -7.53
C ASN A 141 18.98 -7.88 -7.46
N THR A 142 19.72 -8.52 -6.56
CA THR A 142 19.71 -9.98 -6.42
C THR A 142 18.37 -10.49 -5.88
N TYR A 143 17.64 -9.69 -5.12
CA TYR A 143 16.40 -10.10 -4.45
C TYR A 143 15.16 -9.39 -4.99
N SER A 144 15.35 -8.34 -5.80
CA SER A 144 14.24 -7.50 -6.27
C SER A 144 14.44 -7.00 -7.70
N ILE A 145 13.33 -6.69 -8.37
CA ILE A 145 13.30 -5.97 -9.64
C ILE A 145 12.44 -4.73 -9.44
N PRO A 146 12.98 -3.51 -9.62
CA PRO A 146 12.21 -2.27 -9.50
C PRO A 146 10.95 -2.30 -10.37
N TYR A 147 9.81 -1.89 -9.78
CA TYR A 147 8.51 -1.87 -10.44
C TYR A 147 8.04 -0.45 -10.71
N PHE A 148 7.89 0.34 -9.65
CA PHE A 148 7.63 1.77 -9.72
C PHE A 148 8.47 2.52 -8.69
N TYR A 149 8.60 3.83 -8.88
CA TYR A 149 9.28 4.72 -7.95
C TYR A 149 8.59 6.09 -7.91
N GLY A 150 8.87 6.87 -6.89
CA GLY A 150 8.31 8.20 -6.77
C GLY A 150 8.72 8.90 -5.50
N MET A 151 8.03 9.99 -5.23
CA MET A 151 8.18 10.78 -4.00
C MET A 151 6.81 11.17 -3.46
N ILE A 152 6.78 11.53 -2.18
CA ILE A 152 5.61 12.08 -1.51
C ILE A 152 5.61 13.60 -1.70
N GLY A 153 4.41 14.17 -1.94
CA GLY A 153 4.21 15.60 -1.99
C GLY A 153 2.91 16.02 -1.32
N ILE A 154 2.55 17.26 -1.53
CA ILE A 154 1.26 17.81 -1.09
C ILE A 154 0.35 18.00 -2.30
N ILE A 155 -0.82 17.38 -2.23
CA ILE A 155 -1.94 17.59 -3.14
C ILE A 155 -2.87 18.60 -2.46
N TYR A 156 -3.29 19.63 -3.17
CA TYR A 156 -4.18 20.64 -2.62
C TYR A 156 -5.21 21.13 -3.65
N ASN A 157 -6.36 21.56 -3.16
CA ASN A 157 -7.43 22.11 -3.99
C ASN A 157 -7.26 23.63 -4.14
N THR A 158 -6.99 24.10 -5.34
CA THR A 158 -6.72 25.51 -5.68
C THR A 158 -7.95 26.41 -5.50
N SER A 159 -9.15 25.84 -5.48
CA SER A 159 -10.37 26.60 -5.20
C SER A 159 -10.59 26.88 -3.71
N ILE A 160 -9.83 26.22 -2.83
CA ILE A 160 -9.95 26.30 -1.36
C ILE A 160 -8.67 26.88 -0.75
N VAL A 161 -7.50 26.35 -1.14
CA VAL A 161 -6.20 26.79 -0.63
C VAL A 161 -5.78 28.07 -1.32
N SER A 162 -5.35 29.07 -0.54
CA SER A 162 -4.93 30.36 -1.10
C SER A 162 -3.64 30.24 -1.91
N GLU A 163 -3.50 31.08 -2.93
CA GLU A 163 -2.24 31.14 -3.72
C GLU A 163 -1.03 31.52 -2.83
N GLU A 164 -1.22 32.32 -1.77
CA GLU A 164 -0.16 32.72 -0.86
C GLU A 164 0.37 31.53 -0.05
N ASP A 165 -0.54 30.69 0.47
CA ASP A 165 -0.18 29.52 1.26
C ASP A 165 0.45 28.43 0.37
N ALA A 166 -0.14 28.16 -0.80
CA ALA A 166 0.39 27.20 -1.76
C ALA A 166 1.81 27.58 -2.27
N ALA A 167 2.06 28.89 -2.50
CA ALA A 167 3.35 29.38 -2.97
C ALA A 167 4.49 29.20 -1.96
N LEU A 168 4.20 28.87 -0.71
CA LEU A 168 5.22 28.53 0.28
C LEU A 168 5.88 27.18 0.00
N GLU A 169 5.23 26.28 -0.71
CA GLU A 169 5.68 24.92 -1.06
C GLU A 169 6.26 24.20 0.17
N SER A 170 5.54 24.15 1.26
CA SER A 170 6.03 23.73 2.56
C SER A 170 5.12 22.70 3.22
N TRP A 171 5.71 21.76 3.99
CA TRP A 171 4.97 20.86 4.86
C TRP A 171 4.09 21.58 5.88
N HIS A 172 4.42 22.84 6.22
CA HIS A 172 3.66 23.64 7.17
C HIS A 172 2.17 23.80 6.78
N LEU A 173 1.84 23.71 5.48
CA LEU A 173 0.47 23.76 5.00
C LEU A 173 -0.42 22.67 5.67
N MET A 174 0.15 21.51 5.98
CA MET A 174 -0.54 20.42 6.68
C MET A 174 -0.89 20.72 8.14
N TRP A 175 -0.40 21.84 8.69
CA TRP A 175 -0.63 22.31 10.06
C TRP A 175 -1.28 23.69 10.10
N ASP A 176 -1.78 24.18 8.97
CA ASP A 176 -2.42 25.49 8.92
C ASP A 176 -3.85 25.42 9.50
N PRO A 177 -4.16 26.20 10.56
CA PRO A 177 -5.47 26.19 11.21
C PRO A 177 -6.60 26.74 10.33
N ASP A 178 -6.29 27.49 9.26
CA ASP A 178 -7.29 28.02 8.33
C ASP A 178 -7.96 26.89 7.55
N TYR A 179 -7.31 25.72 7.42
CA TYR A 179 -7.83 24.52 6.75
C TYR A 179 -8.28 23.43 7.73
N THR A 180 -8.72 23.81 8.93
CA THR A 180 -9.18 22.87 9.96
C THR A 180 -10.31 21.98 9.45
N ARG A 181 -10.13 20.65 9.55
CA ARG A 181 -11.02 19.57 9.08
C ARG A 181 -11.08 19.40 7.56
N ASP A 182 -10.15 20.00 6.83
CA ASP A 182 -10.00 19.84 5.38
C ASP A 182 -8.66 19.19 5.00
N ILE A 183 -7.89 18.72 5.98
CA ILE A 183 -6.58 18.09 5.83
C ILE A 183 -6.69 16.58 5.98
N LEU A 184 -6.06 15.82 5.10
CA LEU A 184 -5.90 14.36 5.18
C LEU A 184 -4.46 13.99 5.50
N GLN A 185 -4.28 13.03 6.40
CA GLN A 185 -2.97 12.50 6.78
C GLN A 185 -2.90 11.00 6.50
N PHE A 186 -1.71 10.47 6.28
CA PHE A 186 -1.44 9.05 6.09
C PHE A 186 -1.92 8.18 7.26
N ASN A 187 -2.56 7.07 6.96
CA ASN A 187 -2.88 6.02 7.92
C ASN A 187 -1.80 4.91 7.96
N ASN A 188 -0.56 5.27 7.74
CA ASN A 188 0.60 4.44 8.03
C ASN A 188 1.63 5.23 8.84
N SER A 189 2.39 4.54 9.67
CA SER A 189 3.27 5.19 10.65
C SER A 189 4.47 5.87 10.00
N ARG A 190 5.11 5.23 9.00
CA ARG A 190 6.34 5.76 8.39
C ARG A 190 6.07 7.09 7.69
N ASP A 191 5.04 7.16 6.86
CA ASP A 191 4.72 8.36 6.09
C ASP A 191 4.15 9.46 6.97
N ALA A 192 3.24 9.12 7.91
CA ALA A 192 2.71 10.11 8.84
C ALA A 192 3.82 10.78 9.67
N PHE A 193 4.74 9.99 10.26
CA PHE A 193 5.89 10.53 10.99
C PHE A 193 6.86 11.27 10.06
N GLY A 194 7.05 10.77 8.82
CA GLY A 194 7.88 11.40 7.80
C GLY A 194 7.46 12.85 7.54
N THR A 195 6.15 13.12 7.38
CA THR A 195 5.66 14.50 7.15
C THR A 195 6.03 15.46 8.28
N ALA A 196 5.91 15.01 9.54
CA ALA A 196 6.28 15.82 10.71
C ALA A 196 7.79 15.99 10.83
N MET A 197 8.58 14.95 10.52
CA MET A 197 10.04 15.00 10.60
C MET A 197 10.63 15.90 9.55
N TYR A 198 10.18 15.81 8.29
CA TYR A 198 10.62 16.73 7.22
C TYR A 198 10.25 18.18 7.53
N ARG A 199 9.02 18.41 8.06
CA ARG A 199 8.61 19.74 8.51
C ARG A 199 9.59 20.37 9.49
N GLU A 200 10.15 19.60 10.42
CA GLU A 200 11.11 20.05 11.44
C GLU A 200 12.57 19.95 10.98
N GLY A 201 12.83 19.44 9.78
CA GLY A 201 14.18 19.23 9.26
C GLY A 201 14.95 18.09 9.95
N TYR A 202 14.24 17.09 10.48
CA TYR A 202 14.86 15.91 11.09
C TYR A 202 15.18 14.86 10.03
N ASP A 203 16.27 14.13 10.26
CA ASP A 203 16.64 12.99 9.42
C ASP A 203 15.73 11.79 9.73
N VAL A 204 14.97 11.32 8.74
CA VAL A 204 13.98 10.25 8.90
C VAL A 204 14.59 8.87 9.21
N ASN A 205 15.91 8.71 9.03
CA ASN A 205 16.63 7.47 9.25
C ASN A 205 17.49 7.53 10.54
N GLU A 206 18.08 8.69 10.84
CA GLU A 206 19.06 8.84 11.93
C GLU A 206 18.53 9.64 13.14
N ALA A 207 17.28 10.15 13.07
CA ALA A 207 16.69 10.93 14.16
C ALA A 207 16.79 10.23 15.52
N SER A 208 17.08 11.01 16.55
CA SER A 208 17.15 10.57 17.95
C SER A 208 15.75 10.19 18.50
N GLU A 209 15.70 9.48 19.62
CA GLU A 209 14.44 9.19 20.31
C GLU A 209 13.68 10.49 20.68
N GLU A 210 14.38 11.55 21.05
CA GLU A 210 13.79 12.84 21.40
C GLU A 210 13.10 13.48 20.19
N GLU A 211 13.74 13.45 19.01
CA GLU A 211 13.16 13.94 17.76
C GLU A 211 11.95 13.12 17.31
N TRP A 212 11.99 11.79 17.46
CA TRP A 212 10.82 10.94 17.20
C TRP A 212 9.63 11.28 18.12
N ARG A 213 9.90 11.51 19.41
CA ARG A 213 8.86 11.93 20.39
C ARG A 213 8.33 13.32 20.06
N HIS A 214 9.19 14.25 19.63
CA HIS A 214 8.76 15.56 19.19
C HIS A 214 7.89 15.49 17.92
N ALA A 215 8.27 14.68 16.93
CA ALA A 215 7.44 14.44 15.74
C ALA A 215 6.04 13.88 16.12
N ARG A 216 5.95 12.97 17.11
CA ARG A 216 4.67 12.51 17.66
C ARG A 216 3.86 13.67 18.26
N ASP A 217 4.48 14.56 19.04
CA ASP A 217 3.79 15.69 19.66
C ASP A 217 3.24 16.65 18.60
N ILE A 218 4.00 16.90 17.53
CA ILE A 218 3.55 17.69 16.36
C ILE A 218 2.36 17.01 15.66
N LEU A 219 2.37 15.70 15.48
CA LEU A 219 1.23 14.98 14.92
C LEU A 219 0.01 15.02 15.84
N ILE A 220 0.20 15.05 17.17
CA ILE A 220 -0.88 15.25 18.14
C ILE A 220 -1.50 16.65 17.97
N GLU A 221 -0.69 17.69 17.81
CA GLU A 221 -1.18 19.04 17.52
C GLU A 221 -1.98 19.11 16.22
N GLN A 222 -1.58 18.36 15.19
CA GLN A 222 -2.28 18.28 13.92
C GLN A 222 -3.66 17.63 14.02
N LYS A 223 -3.91 16.76 15.00
CA LYS A 223 -5.16 15.98 15.11
C LYS A 223 -6.45 16.78 15.04
N ASP A 224 -6.47 17.96 15.62
CA ASP A 224 -7.66 18.82 15.60
C ASP A 224 -7.89 19.44 14.22
N LEU A 225 -6.86 19.48 13.37
CA LEU A 225 -6.88 20.04 12.02
C LEU A 225 -7.27 18.99 10.98
N VAL A 226 -6.87 17.72 11.16
CA VAL A 226 -7.15 16.68 10.17
C VAL A 226 -8.60 16.25 10.15
N GLN A 227 -9.12 16.02 8.94
CA GLN A 227 -10.41 15.38 8.70
C GLN A 227 -10.33 13.88 9.03
N GLY A 228 -9.21 13.25 8.68
CA GLY A 228 -8.97 11.82 8.91
C GLY A 228 -7.59 11.37 8.49
N TYR A 229 -7.26 10.17 8.96
CA TYR A 229 -6.12 9.40 8.51
C TYR A 229 -6.60 8.43 7.44
N VAL A 230 -5.99 8.45 6.25
CA VAL A 230 -6.46 7.73 5.06
C VAL A 230 -5.31 6.98 4.37
N MET A 231 -5.67 5.99 3.59
CA MET A 231 -4.90 5.43 2.48
C MET A 231 -5.79 5.59 1.24
N ASP A 232 -6.27 4.54 0.60
CA ASP A 232 -7.04 4.62 -0.65
C ASP A 232 -8.34 5.45 -0.55
N GLU A 233 -8.85 5.74 0.66
CA GLU A 233 -9.98 6.66 0.83
C GLU A 233 -9.69 8.10 0.35
N ILE A 234 -8.42 8.45 0.14
CA ILE A 234 -8.01 9.77 -0.37
C ILE A 234 -8.61 10.04 -1.74
N PHE A 235 -8.63 9.04 -2.65
CA PHE A 235 -9.14 9.22 -4.01
C PHE A 235 -10.52 9.86 -4.01
N ASN A 236 -11.48 9.24 -3.33
CA ASN A 236 -12.83 9.78 -3.24
C ASN A 236 -12.91 11.16 -2.56
N LYS A 237 -12.06 11.42 -1.57
CA LYS A 237 -12.11 12.67 -0.78
C LYS A 237 -11.55 13.86 -1.54
N MET A 238 -10.42 13.69 -2.22
CA MET A 238 -9.81 14.76 -3.00
C MET A 238 -10.55 14.97 -4.32
N SER A 239 -10.89 13.91 -5.06
CA SER A 239 -11.67 14.00 -6.31
C SER A 239 -13.03 14.68 -6.09
N SER A 240 -13.73 14.40 -4.98
CA SER A 240 -15.01 15.05 -4.69
C SER A 240 -14.88 16.46 -4.09
N GLY A 241 -13.68 16.93 -3.78
CA GLY A 241 -13.45 18.20 -3.08
C GLY A 241 -13.93 18.19 -1.62
N SER A 242 -14.11 17.01 -0.99
CA SER A 242 -14.51 16.91 0.41
C SER A 242 -13.36 17.09 1.39
N ALA A 243 -12.13 17.15 0.90
CA ALA A 243 -10.93 17.59 1.59
C ALA A 243 -10.13 18.53 0.68
N ALA A 244 -9.36 19.43 1.28
CA ALA A 244 -8.63 20.47 0.56
C ALA A 244 -7.13 20.18 0.43
N ILE A 245 -6.54 19.45 1.37
CA ILE A 245 -5.09 19.23 1.47
C ILE A 245 -4.83 17.79 1.86
N ALA A 246 -3.85 17.17 1.20
CA ALA A 246 -3.38 15.84 1.55
C ALA A 246 -1.89 15.71 1.31
N ALA A 247 -1.19 15.00 2.19
CA ALA A 247 0.12 14.43 1.87
C ALA A 247 -0.11 13.10 1.16
N TYR A 248 0.44 12.92 -0.06
CA TYR A 248 0.30 11.64 -0.77
C TYR A 248 1.34 11.46 -1.87
N TYR A 249 1.29 10.32 -2.54
CA TYR A 249 2.25 9.95 -3.58
C TYR A 249 1.98 10.69 -4.90
N ALA A 250 3.06 11.05 -5.61
CA ALA A 250 2.97 11.87 -6.82
C ALA A 250 2.18 11.22 -7.96
N GLY A 251 2.25 9.88 -8.09
CA GLY A 251 1.47 9.15 -9.11
C GLY A 251 -0.03 9.30 -8.89
N ASP A 252 -0.49 9.09 -7.68
CA ASP A 252 -1.92 9.14 -7.32
C ASP A 252 -2.54 10.53 -7.51
N PHE A 253 -1.71 11.60 -7.48
CA PHE A 253 -2.19 12.94 -7.80
C PHE A 253 -2.86 13.00 -9.18
N PHE A 254 -2.29 12.35 -10.20
CA PHE A 254 -2.83 12.43 -11.56
C PHE A 254 -4.17 11.72 -11.69
N SER A 255 -4.33 10.56 -11.03
CA SER A 255 -5.62 9.86 -10.98
C SER A 255 -6.71 10.72 -10.35
N MET A 256 -6.41 11.45 -9.28
CA MET A 256 -7.37 12.36 -8.66
C MET A 256 -7.58 13.64 -9.46
N TYR A 257 -6.57 14.10 -10.19
CA TYR A 257 -6.64 15.28 -11.04
C TYR A 257 -7.58 15.07 -12.24
N GLU A 258 -7.64 13.87 -12.81
CA GLU A 258 -8.59 13.57 -13.90
C GLU A 258 -10.06 13.77 -13.49
N ASP A 259 -10.38 13.48 -12.24
CA ASP A 259 -11.70 13.67 -11.66
C ASP A 259 -11.96 15.10 -11.17
N ASN A 260 -10.88 15.83 -10.81
CA ASN A 260 -10.97 17.16 -10.23
C ASN A 260 -9.77 18.02 -10.64
N ASP A 261 -9.94 18.82 -11.69
CA ASP A 261 -8.93 19.72 -12.26
C ASP A 261 -8.62 20.96 -11.40
N ASP A 262 -9.32 21.16 -10.30
CA ASP A 262 -8.96 22.14 -9.25
C ASP A 262 -7.78 21.64 -8.38
N LEU A 263 -7.36 20.38 -8.50
CA LEU A 263 -6.22 19.87 -7.72
C LEU A 263 -4.88 20.33 -8.31
N ALA A 264 -3.94 20.58 -7.42
CA ALA A 264 -2.55 20.88 -7.77
C ALA A 264 -1.60 20.14 -6.83
N PHE A 265 -0.32 20.08 -7.21
CA PHE A 265 0.70 19.32 -6.51
C PHE A 265 2.01 20.08 -6.41
N TYR A 266 2.69 19.94 -5.28
CA TYR A 266 4.09 20.33 -5.13
C TYR A 266 4.87 19.39 -4.22
N TYR A 267 6.19 19.36 -4.42
CA TYR A 267 7.12 18.75 -3.47
C TYR A 267 7.54 19.80 -2.44
N PRO A 268 7.40 19.51 -1.12
CA PRO A 268 7.77 20.47 -0.08
C PRO A 268 9.27 20.78 -0.06
N LYS A 269 9.61 22.05 0.05
CA LYS A 269 11.00 22.56 -0.02
C LYS A 269 11.91 22.06 1.10
N GLU A 270 11.35 21.64 2.22
CA GLU A 270 12.09 21.07 3.35
C GLU A 270 12.66 19.69 3.03
N GLY A 271 12.18 19.08 1.96
CA GLY A 271 12.52 17.73 1.55
C GLY A 271 11.39 16.75 1.75
N THR A 272 11.54 15.54 1.19
CA THR A 272 10.51 14.53 1.21
C THR A 272 11.07 13.11 1.11
N ASN A 273 10.22 12.12 1.32
CA ASN A 273 10.55 10.72 1.07
C ASN A 273 10.55 10.42 -0.43
N SER A 274 11.62 9.76 -0.89
CA SER A 274 11.65 9.04 -2.16
C SER A 274 11.56 7.53 -1.88
N TYR A 275 10.93 6.78 -2.78
CA TYR A 275 10.75 5.33 -2.62
C TYR A 275 10.92 4.60 -3.95
N ILE A 276 11.29 3.33 -3.84
CA ILE A 276 11.24 2.34 -4.92
C ILE A 276 10.46 1.15 -4.42
N ASP A 277 9.40 0.81 -5.13
CA ASP A 277 8.70 -0.46 -4.91
C ASP A 277 9.22 -1.48 -5.91
N ALA A 278 9.49 -2.69 -5.43
CA ALA A 278 10.13 -3.69 -6.27
C ALA A 278 9.53 -5.08 -6.09
N MET A 279 9.50 -5.83 -7.19
CA MET A 279 8.99 -7.20 -7.26
C MET A 279 9.99 -8.16 -6.64
N CYS A 280 9.55 -8.92 -5.63
CA CYS A 280 10.34 -9.90 -4.90
C CYS A 280 9.65 -11.26 -4.86
N ILE A 281 10.45 -12.33 -4.67
CA ILE A 281 9.94 -13.69 -4.47
C ILE A 281 10.15 -14.07 -3.00
N PRO A 282 9.09 -14.25 -2.20
CA PRO A 282 9.23 -14.72 -0.82
C PRO A 282 9.81 -16.14 -0.76
N LYS A 283 10.60 -16.43 0.26
CA LYS A 283 11.22 -17.75 0.49
C LYS A 283 10.19 -18.89 0.61
N GLY A 284 8.96 -18.56 0.98
CA GLY A 284 7.84 -19.49 1.04
C GLY A 284 7.11 -19.75 -0.27
N SER A 285 7.55 -19.15 -1.39
CA SER A 285 6.93 -19.34 -2.71
C SER A 285 6.84 -20.82 -3.09
N LYS A 286 5.72 -21.21 -3.69
CA LYS A 286 5.48 -22.56 -4.20
C LYS A 286 5.82 -22.67 -5.70
N ASN A 287 5.87 -21.51 -6.40
CA ASN A 287 6.04 -21.46 -7.84
C ASN A 287 7.15 -20.45 -8.23
N PRO A 288 8.40 -20.58 -7.70
CA PRO A 288 9.44 -19.58 -7.94
C PRO A 288 9.81 -19.42 -9.43
N GLU A 289 9.74 -20.48 -10.23
CA GLU A 289 9.97 -20.41 -11.68
C GLU A 289 8.90 -19.58 -12.38
N LEU A 290 7.63 -19.78 -12.01
CA LEU A 290 6.51 -19.03 -12.55
C LEU A 290 6.55 -17.56 -12.07
N ALA A 291 7.03 -17.33 -10.85
CA ALA A 291 7.23 -15.98 -10.31
C ALA A 291 8.28 -15.19 -11.11
N HIS A 292 9.43 -15.82 -11.48
CA HIS A 292 10.42 -15.19 -12.36
C HIS A 292 9.81 -14.84 -13.73
N GLU A 293 8.99 -15.73 -14.29
CA GLU A 293 8.33 -15.48 -15.56
C GLU A 293 7.34 -14.31 -15.48
N TYR A 294 6.59 -14.22 -14.37
CA TYR A 294 5.69 -13.09 -14.13
C TYR A 294 6.47 -11.78 -13.98
N ILE A 295 7.54 -11.76 -13.20
CA ILE A 295 8.40 -10.59 -13.03
C ILE A 295 8.98 -10.14 -14.37
N ASN A 296 9.45 -11.08 -15.19
CA ASN A 296 9.96 -10.74 -16.53
C ASN A 296 8.85 -10.16 -17.43
N PHE A 297 7.64 -10.75 -17.38
CA PHE A 297 6.50 -10.27 -18.14
C PHE A 297 6.10 -8.84 -17.72
N MET A 298 6.11 -8.53 -16.42
CA MET A 298 5.84 -7.18 -15.92
C MET A 298 6.84 -6.12 -16.44
N CYS A 299 8.03 -6.55 -16.87
CA CYS A 299 9.05 -5.71 -17.48
C CYS A 299 9.00 -5.69 -19.02
N GLU A 300 8.01 -6.30 -19.68
CA GLU A 300 7.80 -6.13 -21.12
C GLU A 300 7.27 -4.71 -21.40
N GLU A 301 7.76 -4.06 -22.46
CA GLU A 301 7.46 -2.65 -22.76
C GLU A 301 5.95 -2.39 -22.78
N GLU A 302 5.17 -3.19 -23.54
CA GLU A 302 3.72 -3.04 -23.69
C GLU A 302 3.00 -3.14 -22.32
N ILE A 303 3.45 -4.05 -21.46
CA ILE A 303 2.88 -4.26 -20.12
C ILE A 303 3.28 -3.15 -19.16
N ALA A 304 4.54 -2.75 -19.18
CA ALA A 304 5.04 -1.67 -18.33
C ALA A 304 4.41 -0.32 -18.68
N VAL A 305 4.23 -0.04 -19.98
CA VAL A 305 3.53 1.14 -20.46
C VAL A 305 2.08 1.12 -19.99
N ALA A 306 1.35 0.02 -20.21
CA ALA A 306 -0.05 -0.08 -19.80
C ALA A 306 -0.22 0.10 -18.26
N ASN A 307 0.68 -0.47 -17.47
CA ASN A 307 0.65 -0.29 -16.03
C ASN A 307 0.99 1.15 -15.62
N ALA A 308 1.99 1.80 -16.25
CA ALA A 308 2.38 3.17 -15.94
C ALA A 308 1.32 4.19 -16.38
N GLU A 309 0.64 3.97 -17.52
CA GLU A 309 -0.48 4.80 -17.98
C GLU A 309 -1.69 4.72 -17.04
N TYR A 310 -2.02 3.51 -16.58
CA TYR A 310 -3.18 3.29 -15.73
C TYR A 310 -2.96 3.81 -14.30
N THR A 311 -1.76 3.58 -13.74
CA THR A 311 -1.45 3.94 -12.35
C THR A 311 -0.85 5.34 -12.19
N TYR A 312 -0.37 5.95 -13.29
CA TYR A 312 0.39 7.21 -13.32
C TYR A 312 1.71 7.20 -12.53
N TYR A 313 2.20 6.05 -12.12
CA TYR A 313 3.49 5.96 -11.41
C TYR A 313 4.68 5.94 -12.37
N ALA A 314 5.78 6.51 -11.92
CA ALA A 314 7.02 6.53 -12.68
C ALA A 314 7.61 5.12 -12.80
N SER A 315 7.82 4.67 -14.04
CA SER A 315 8.43 3.38 -14.33
C SER A 315 9.96 3.48 -14.33
N PRO A 316 10.67 2.51 -13.74
CA PRO A 316 12.13 2.41 -13.81
C PRO A 316 12.63 1.87 -15.16
N LEU A 317 11.74 1.44 -16.08
CA LEU A 317 12.15 0.96 -17.40
C LEU A 317 12.32 2.14 -18.38
N THR A 318 13.48 2.20 -19.02
CA THR A 318 13.80 3.26 -20.01
C THR A 318 12.85 3.20 -21.21
N THR A 319 12.40 2.01 -21.58
CA THR A 319 11.46 1.79 -22.69
C THR A 319 10.11 2.51 -22.52
N VAL A 320 9.69 2.74 -21.27
CA VAL A 320 8.43 3.46 -20.99
C VAL A 320 8.57 4.96 -21.36
N LEU A 321 9.65 5.62 -20.92
CA LEU A 321 9.92 7.02 -21.31
C LEU A 321 10.28 7.20 -22.79
N GLU A 322 10.80 6.16 -23.43
CA GLU A 322 11.09 6.16 -24.88
C GLU A 322 9.82 5.93 -25.72
N ASN A 323 8.71 5.52 -25.11
CA ASN A 323 7.44 5.27 -25.79
C ASN A 323 6.70 6.60 -26.04
N GLU A 324 6.57 6.99 -27.32
CA GLU A 324 5.97 8.27 -27.73
C GLU A 324 4.48 8.39 -27.35
N GLU A 325 3.74 7.27 -27.32
CA GLU A 325 2.32 7.30 -26.94
C GLU A 325 2.17 7.51 -25.43
N TYR A 326 2.98 6.85 -24.60
CA TYR A 326 3.03 7.09 -23.14
C TYR A 326 3.31 8.57 -22.83
N VAL A 327 4.34 9.13 -23.45
CA VAL A 327 4.72 10.55 -23.27
C VAL A 327 3.56 11.47 -23.64
N LYS A 328 2.88 11.16 -24.72
CA LYS A 328 1.71 11.95 -25.20
C LYS A 328 0.53 11.82 -24.22
N VAL A 329 0.15 10.60 -23.80
CA VAL A 329 -0.94 10.35 -22.85
C VAL A 329 -0.68 11.10 -21.54
N MET A 330 0.50 10.96 -20.95
CA MET A 330 0.84 11.65 -19.72
C MET A 330 0.79 13.18 -19.84
N THR A 331 1.22 13.71 -20.98
CA THR A 331 1.15 15.16 -21.25
C THR A 331 -0.28 15.66 -21.46
N GLU A 332 -1.16 14.81 -22.01
CA GLU A 332 -2.59 15.11 -22.14
C GLU A 332 -3.32 15.08 -20.80
N VAL A 333 -2.93 14.18 -19.88
CA VAL A 333 -3.46 14.14 -18.50
C VAL A 333 -3.08 15.40 -17.74
N HIS A 334 -1.80 15.75 -17.71
CA HIS A 334 -1.34 16.97 -17.04
C HIS A 334 -0.08 17.53 -17.75
N PRO A 335 -0.01 18.83 -18.04
CA PRO A 335 1.13 19.41 -18.77
C PRO A 335 2.46 19.23 -18.07
N ASP A 336 2.48 19.13 -16.73
CA ASP A 336 3.69 18.96 -15.92
C ASP A 336 3.89 17.49 -15.47
N ALA A 337 3.14 16.52 -15.99
CA ALA A 337 3.21 15.13 -15.50
C ALA A 337 4.64 14.57 -15.55
N LEU A 338 5.30 14.69 -16.69
CA LEU A 338 6.66 14.17 -16.85
C LEU A 338 7.67 14.93 -15.99
N GLU A 339 7.49 16.25 -15.76
CA GLU A 339 8.35 17.04 -14.88
C GLU A 339 8.18 16.67 -13.40
N ILE A 340 6.97 16.34 -12.99
CA ILE A 340 6.67 15.87 -11.63
C ILE A 340 7.25 14.48 -11.41
N LEU A 341 7.06 13.56 -12.35
CA LEU A 341 7.44 12.15 -12.17
C LEU A 341 8.92 11.87 -12.44
N TYR A 342 9.49 12.51 -13.47
CA TYR A 342 10.82 12.16 -13.99
C TYR A 342 11.77 13.34 -14.11
N GLY A 343 11.26 14.57 -14.12
CA GLY A 343 11.98 15.77 -14.55
C GLY A 343 12.59 16.59 -13.44
N GLU A 344 12.72 17.91 -13.72
CA GLU A 344 13.38 18.86 -12.81
C GLU A 344 12.58 19.06 -11.51
N LYS A 345 11.26 19.02 -11.54
CA LYS A 345 10.44 19.15 -10.33
C LYS A 345 10.71 18.02 -9.33
N ALA A 346 10.85 16.78 -9.81
CA ALA A 346 11.24 15.64 -8.97
C ALA A 346 12.65 15.79 -8.36
N ASN A 347 13.52 16.57 -8.97
CA ASN A 347 14.89 16.81 -8.50
C ASN A 347 15.08 18.17 -7.81
N SER A 348 14.01 18.95 -7.64
CA SER A 348 14.08 20.33 -7.14
C SER A 348 14.22 20.43 -5.61
N VAL A 349 13.86 19.39 -4.89
CA VAL A 349 13.89 19.35 -3.43
C VAL A 349 14.78 18.22 -2.91
N PRO A 350 15.34 18.33 -1.70
CA PRO A 350 16.02 17.19 -1.08
C PRO A 350 15.09 16.01 -0.94
N SER A 351 15.54 14.81 -1.31
CA SER A 351 14.78 13.58 -1.10
C SER A 351 15.63 12.52 -0.42
N GLN A 352 14.99 11.68 0.40
CA GLN A 352 15.68 10.66 1.15
C GLN A 352 14.80 9.40 1.19
N ALA A 353 15.37 8.26 0.79
CA ALA A 353 14.69 6.97 0.94
C ALA A 353 14.62 6.58 2.43
N TYR A 354 13.54 5.92 2.83
CA TYR A 354 13.50 5.30 4.13
C TYR A 354 14.45 4.10 4.17
N LEU A 355 15.17 3.95 5.27
CA LEU A 355 15.97 2.77 5.57
C LEU A 355 15.26 1.86 6.58
N ASN A 356 15.66 0.60 6.60
CA ASN A 356 15.20 -0.32 7.63
C ASN A 356 15.64 0.17 9.01
N LEU A 357 14.70 0.47 9.87
CA LEU A 357 14.97 0.92 11.24
C LEU A 357 15.51 -0.22 12.11
N SER A 358 16.34 0.11 13.10
CA SER A 358 16.74 -0.87 14.10
C SER A 358 15.52 -1.44 14.85
N PRO A 359 15.61 -2.65 15.44
CA PRO A 359 14.50 -3.22 16.21
C PRO A 359 13.99 -2.30 17.31
N GLU A 360 14.89 -1.58 17.99
CA GLU A 360 14.55 -0.65 19.06
C GLU A 360 13.75 0.55 18.50
N ARG A 361 14.14 1.06 17.34
CA ARG A 361 13.42 2.17 16.68
C ARG A 361 12.08 1.74 16.13
N LEU A 362 11.96 0.51 15.60
CA LEU A 362 10.68 -0.04 15.19
C LEU A 362 9.69 -0.16 16.35
N VAL A 363 10.17 -0.62 17.51
CA VAL A 363 9.34 -0.67 18.73
C VAL A 363 8.94 0.75 19.13
N LEU A 364 9.87 1.69 19.16
CA LEU A 364 9.58 3.09 19.47
C LEU A 364 8.52 3.68 18.53
N LEU A 365 8.69 3.51 17.21
CA LEU A 365 7.73 4.01 16.22
C LEU A 365 6.34 3.43 16.44
N ASN A 366 6.24 2.12 16.68
CA ASN A 366 4.96 1.47 16.93
C ASN A 366 4.30 2.00 18.22
N ASP A 367 5.07 2.15 19.30
CA ASP A 367 4.54 2.71 20.55
C ASP A 367 4.04 4.14 20.37
N LEU A 368 4.81 4.99 19.67
CA LEU A 368 4.43 6.38 19.39
C LEU A 368 3.21 6.47 18.45
N TRP A 369 3.09 5.55 17.50
CA TRP A 369 1.94 5.47 16.60
C TRP A 369 0.68 5.03 17.34
N GLU A 370 0.77 4.07 18.25
CA GLU A 370 -0.35 3.68 19.09
C GLU A 370 -0.75 4.82 20.04
N ASP A 371 0.20 5.50 20.68
CA ASP A 371 -0.06 6.69 21.50
C ASP A 371 -0.82 7.76 20.68
N LEU A 372 -0.36 8.03 19.46
CA LEU A 372 -1.03 8.97 18.57
C LEU A 372 -2.48 8.56 18.28
N LYS A 373 -2.79 7.28 18.10
CA LYS A 373 -4.15 6.79 17.85
C LYS A 373 -5.04 6.83 19.08
N VAL A 374 -4.51 6.52 20.25
CA VAL A 374 -5.29 6.40 21.50
C VAL A 374 -5.76 7.77 22.03
N GLU A 375 -4.97 8.83 21.93
CA GLU A 375 -5.35 10.14 22.46
C GLU A 375 -6.64 10.74 21.88
N ASN A 376 -7.16 10.22 20.77
CA ASN A 376 -8.47 10.65 20.22
C ASN A 376 -9.67 9.83 20.69
N THR A 377 -9.47 8.73 21.42
CA THR A 377 -10.58 7.82 21.76
C THR A 377 -11.16 8.06 23.14
N ILE A 378 -10.45 8.76 24.01
CA ILE A 378 -10.91 9.06 25.38
C ILE A 378 -11.17 10.55 25.53
N GLY A 379 -12.05 11.10 24.70
CA GLY A 379 -12.55 12.46 24.92
C GLY A 379 -13.16 12.58 26.31
N ASN A 380 -13.05 13.77 26.93
CA ASN A 380 -13.61 14.11 28.24
C ASN A 380 -15.07 13.62 28.45
N GLY A 381 -15.79 13.29 27.37
CA GLY A 381 -17.11 12.69 27.38
C GLY A 381 -17.21 11.34 28.11
N ILE A 382 -16.19 10.47 28.01
CA ILE A 382 -16.22 9.17 28.69
C ILE A 382 -16.04 9.38 30.22
N TYR A 383 -15.16 10.28 30.63
CA TYR A 383 -14.98 10.61 32.06
C TYR A 383 -16.25 11.24 32.64
N ILE A 384 -16.94 12.10 31.85
CA ILE A 384 -18.23 12.70 32.22
C ILE A 384 -19.29 11.59 32.32
N CYS A 385 -19.41 10.69 31.35
CA CYS A 385 -20.35 9.58 31.39
C CYS A 385 -20.09 8.63 32.57
N CYS A 386 -18.85 8.28 32.82
CA CYS A 386 -18.47 7.45 33.98
C CYS A 386 -18.79 8.16 35.31
N GLY A 387 -18.54 9.47 35.40
CA GLY A 387 -18.90 10.27 36.55
C GLY A 387 -20.43 10.34 36.81
N ILE A 388 -21.23 10.47 35.76
CA ILE A 388 -22.71 10.48 35.85
C ILE A 388 -23.20 9.09 36.31
N ILE A 389 -22.69 8.01 35.75
CA ILE A 389 -23.06 6.64 36.14
C ILE A 389 -22.68 6.37 37.60
N LEU A 390 -21.50 6.79 38.03
CA LEU A 390 -21.08 6.63 39.42
C LEU A 390 -21.97 7.42 40.39
N ALA A 391 -22.29 8.66 40.04
CA ALA A 391 -23.21 9.50 40.83
C ALA A 391 -24.63 8.88 40.91
N ALA A 392 -25.16 8.32 39.83
CA ALA A 392 -26.42 7.62 39.81
C ALA A 392 -26.42 6.36 40.69
N ILE A 393 -25.36 5.58 40.70
CA ILE A 393 -25.20 4.38 41.57
C ILE A 393 -25.18 4.82 43.04
N ILE A 394 -24.44 5.87 43.37
CA ILE A 394 -24.39 6.42 44.76
C ILE A 394 -25.78 6.87 45.19
N LEU A 395 -26.49 7.61 44.33
CA LEU A 395 -27.84 8.11 44.63
C LEU A 395 -28.82 6.95 44.87
N LEU A 396 -28.80 5.92 44.01
CA LEU A 396 -29.62 4.74 44.17
C LEU A 396 -29.33 4.00 45.49
N THR A 397 -28.05 3.88 45.86
CA THR A 397 -27.63 3.25 47.13
C THR A 397 -28.14 4.04 48.34
N ILE A 398 -28.05 5.37 48.27
CA ILE A 398 -28.58 6.26 49.33
C ILE A 398 -30.10 6.07 49.45
N VAL A 399 -30.85 6.14 48.34
CA VAL A 399 -32.31 5.98 48.32
C VAL A 399 -32.71 4.60 48.86
N GLN A 400 -32.01 3.52 48.50
CA GLN A 400 -32.28 2.19 49.00
C GLN A 400 -32.02 2.10 50.52
N THR A 401 -30.93 2.70 50.98
CA THR A 401 -30.60 2.72 52.40
C THR A 401 -31.59 3.50 53.24
N VAL A 402 -32.04 4.66 52.73
CA VAL A 402 -33.10 5.45 53.37
C VAL A 402 -34.42 4.71 53.39
N LYS A 403 -34.81 4.06 52.29
CA LYS A 403 -36.03 3.23 52.26
C LYS A 403 -35.95 2.05 53.22
N LYS A 404 -34.79 1.40 53.35
CA LYS A 404 -34.56 0.28 54.29
C LYS A 404 -34.66 0.75 55.74
N ARG A 405 -34.08 1.92 56.07
CA ARG A 405 -34.18 2.53 57.43
C ARG A 405 -35.64 2.96 57.76
N LYS A 406 -36.39 3.54 56.81
CA LYS A 406 -37.84 3.88 57.02
C LYS A 406 -38.69 2.64 57.23
N ARG A 407 -38.45 1.54 56.47
CA ARG A 407 -39.15 0.26 56.68
C ARG A 407 -38.80 -0.35 58.04
N SER A 408 -37.56 -0.39 58.46
CA SER A 408 -37.15 -0.90 59.75
C SER A 408 -37.83 -0.10 60.89
N LYS A 409 -37.89 1.21 60.82
CA LYS A 409 -38.57 2.05 61.80
C LYS A 409 -40.06 1.79 61.87
N TYR A 410 -40.75 1.60 60.73
CA TYR A 410 -42.19 1.26 60.67
C TYR A 410 -42.51 -0.08 61.34
N TYR A 411 -41.65 -1.09 61.25
CA TYR A 411 -41.88 -2.40 61.88
C TYR A 411 -41.49 -2.43 63.35
N THR A 412 -40.71 -1.48 63.87
CA THR A 412 -40.32 -1.42 65.32
C THR A 412 -41.32 -0.56 66.12
N GLU A 413 -42.15 0.25 65.49
CA GLU A 413 -43.14 1.14 66.15
C GLU A 413 -44.58 0.60 66.11
N GLN A 414 -44.86 -0.65 65.64
CA GLN A 414 -46.17 -1.27 65.77
C GLN A 414 -46.34 -1.89 67.16
N PRO A 415 -47.33 -1.47 67.94
CA PRO A 415 -47.59 -2.10 69.24
C PRO A 415 -48.06 -3.55 69.07
N LYS A 416 -47.57 -4.45 69.96
CA LYS A 416 -47.99 -5.87 70.05
C LYS A 416 -49.43 -5.99 70.48
#